data_b2cb6f6db6f5f2fc70c480620d7cb853
#
_entry.id   b2cb6f6db6f5f2fc70c480620d7cb853
#
_cell.length_a   1.000
_cell.length_b   1.000
_cell.length_c   1.000
_cell.angle_alpha   90.00
_cell.angle_beta   90.00
_cell.angle_gamma   90.00
#
_symmetry.space_group_name_H-M   'P 1'
#
loop_
_entity.id
_entity.type
_entity.pdbx_description
1 polymer ?
#
loop_
_entity_poly.entity_id
_entity_poly.type
_entity_poly.pdbx_seq_one_letter_code
_entity_poly.pdbx_strand_id
1 'polypeptide(L)'
;SQDMVLGVYYLTMHKLADYKDKKDAVAVSDKVYNDIEELKKATTPDPKTGKSEIGLYDLIWFEDTTDNNRRVLCKPMDLFGYHYGSMNQALLAYENGEITLHQNIYVYRKATMADGTEVSGFIKTTLGLLIFNEIIPQDLGFVDRSIPENALKLEIDFHVGKKQIKQILEKVINIHGATKTAEV
;
A
#
# COMPACT_ATOMS: atom_id res chain seq x y z
N SER A 1 16.22 7.88 17.10
CA SER A 1 16.60 9.22 16.67
C SER A 1 15.46 9.89 15.89
N GLN A 2 15.49 11.20 15.82
CA GLN A 2 14.48 11.97 15.08
C GLN A 2 14.49 11.65 13.59
N ASP A 3 15.65 11.42 13.00
CA ASP A 3 15.78 11.08 11.58
C ASP A 3 15.16 9.70 11.28
N MET A 4 15.33 8.75 12.20
CA MET A 4 14.70 7.43 12.08
C MET A 4 13.19 7.55 12.16
N VAL A 5 12.66 8.37 13.07
CA VAL A 5 11.22 8.63 13.21
C VAL A 5 10.65 9.21 11.91
N LEU A 6 11.31 10.21 11.33
CA LEU A 6 10.89 10.83 10.07
C LEU A 6 10.94 9.82 8.92
N GLY A 7 11.98 8.98 8.86
CA GLY A 7 12.11 7.95 7.84
C GLY A 7 10.99 6.91 7.90
N VAL A 8 10.66 6.43 9.10
CA VAL A 8 9.58 5.47 9.29
C VAL A 8 8.22 6.11 9.03
N TYR A 9 8.03 7.35 9.47
CA TYR A 9 6.80 8.10 9.19
C TYR A 9 6.56 8.21 7.68
N TYR A 10 7.58 8.61 6.92
CA TYR A 10 7.49 8.70 5.47
C TYR A 10 7.22 7.33 4.84
N LEU A 11 7.97 6.30 5.25
CA LEU A 11 7.86 4.96 4.66
C LEU A 11 6.46 4.37 4.84
N THR A 12 5.81 4.63 5.96
CA THR A 12 4.53 4.01 6.32
C THR A 12 3.29 4.84 5.98
N MET A 13 3.48 6.02 5.36
CA MET A 13 2.32 6.86 5.01
C MET A 13 1.54 6.30 3.83
N HIS A 14 0.25 6.61 3.79
CA HIS A 14 -0.63 6.32 2.66
C HIS A 14 -0.87 7.59 1.86
N LYS A 15 -0.73 7.49 0.56
CA LYS A 15 -0.95 8.63 -0.33
C LYS A 15 -1.24 8.13 -1.73
N LEU A 16 -2.23 8.72 -2.40
CA LEU A 16 -2.51 8.40 -3.80
C LEU A 16 -1.31 8.75 -4.68
N ALA A 17 -1.11 7.98 -5.74
CA ALA A 17 -0.14 8.33 -6.77
C ALA A 17 -0.52 9.69 -7.38
N ASP A 18 0.50 10.51 -7.64
CA ASP A 18 0.30 11.84 -8.20
C ASP A 18 1.47 12.19 -9.12
N TYR A 19 1.17 12.29 -10.41
CA TYR A 19 2.16 12.55 -11.46
C TYR A 19 2.22 14.00 -11.91
N LYS A 20 1.47 14.91 -11.26
CA LYS A 20 1.35 16.30 -11.76
C LYS A 20 2.68 17.04 -11.84
N ASP A 21 3.65 16.69 -11.02
CA ASP A 21 4.97 17.33 -11.02
C ASP A 21 5.98 16.58 -11.91
N LYS A 22 5.57 15.51 -12.57
CA LYS A 22 6.43 14.78 -13.49
C LYS A 22 6.45 15.46 -14.85
N LYS A 23 7.66 15.54 -15.43
CA LYS A 23 7.83 16.10 -16.78
C LYS A 23 7.01 15.31 -17.79
N ASP A 24 6.34 16.04 -18.67
CA ASP A 24 5.51 15.49 -19.76
C ASP A 24 4.27 14.72 -19.30
N ALA A 25 3.91 14.79 -18.02
CA ALA A 25 2.67 14.19 -17.53
C ALA A 25 1.48 15.08 -17.87
N VAL A 26 0.61 14.58 -18.76
CA VAL A 26 -0.55 15.32 -19.23
C VAL A 26 -1.80 14.44 -19.12
N ALA A 27 -2.86 14.98 -18.53
CA ALA A 27 -4.15 14.30 -18.45
C ALA A 27 -4.78 14.17 -19.84
N VAL A 28 -5.49 13.07 -20.09
CA VAL A 28 -6.18 12.82 -21.36
C VAL A 28 -7.34 13.78 -21.59
N SER A 29 -7.87 14.39 -20.52
CA SER A 29 -8.93 15.41 -20.60
C SER A 29 -8.91 16.29 -19.35
N ASP A 30 -9.71 17.35 -19.37
CA ASP A 30 -9.87 18.24 -18.21
C ASP A 30 -10.88 17.72 -17.18
N LYS A 31 -11.54 16.60 -17.48
CA LYS A 31 -12.54 16.03 -16.57
C LYS A 31 -11.88 15.57 -15.26
N VAL A 32 -12.52 15.91 -14.14
CA VAL A 32 -12.10 15.47 -12.80
C VAL A 32 -13.06 14.39 -12.32
N TYR A 33 -12.51 13.21 -12.05
CA TYR A 33 -13.27 12.10 -11.47
C TYR A 33 -13.18 12.17 -9.95
N ASN A 34 -14.23 11.74 -9.26
CA ASN A 34 -14.23 11.63 -7.79
C ASN A 34 -14.92 10.35 -7.30
N ASP A 35 -15.31 9.48 -8.22
CA ASP A 35 -16.06 8.26 -7.94
C ASP A 35 -15.41 7.09 -8.66
N ILE A 36 -14.99 6.08 -7.90
CA ILE A 36 -14.34 4.88 -8.43
C ILE A 36 -15.29 4.10 -9.34
N GLU A 37 -16.59 4.04 -9.02
CA GLU A 37 -17.56 3.33 -9.84
C GLU A 37 -17.75 3.98 -11.22
N GLU A 38 -17.78 5.31 -11.27
CA GLU A 38 -17.80 6.05 -12.55
C GLU A 38 -16.54 5.75 -13.36
N LEU A 39 -15.39 5.71 -12.68
CA LEU A 39 -14.12 5.42 -13.34
C LEU A 39 -14.06 3.99 -13.88
N LYS A 40 -14.62 3.02 -13.16
CA LYS A 40 -14.74 1.64 -13.65
C LYS A 40 -15.56 1.56 -14.92
N LYS A 41 -16.68 2.28 -14.99
CA LYS A 41 -17.51 2.35 -16.20
C LYS A 41 -16.74 2.96 -17.36
N ALA A 42 -16.03 4.06 -17.12
CA ALA A 42 -15.27 4.75 -18.16
C ALA A 42 -14.12 3.91 -18.73
N THR A 43 -13.57 2.99 -17.93
CA THR A 43 -12.48 2.10 -18.35
C THR A 43 -12.95 0.75 -18.89
N THR A 44 -14.25 0.46 -18.80
CA THR A 44 -14.81 -0.79 -19.32
C THR A 44 -15.01 -0.70 -20.83
N PRO A 45 -14.43 -1.63 -21.62
CA PRO A 45 -14.62 -1.61 -23.07
C PRO A 45 -16.07 -1.86 -23.47
N ASP A 46 -16.51 -1.16 -24.51
CA ASP A 46 -17.79 -1.44 -25.17
C ASP A 46 -17.68 -2.84 -25.82
N PRO A 47 -18.61 -3.78 -25.54
CA PRO A 47 -18.55 -5.13 -26.13
C PRO A 47 -18.58 -5.14 -27.66
N LYS A 48 -19.18 -4.12 -28.28
CA LYS A 48 -19.33 -4.04 -29.75
C LYS A 48 -18.06 -3.51 -30.42
N THR A 49 -17.39 -2.53 -29.83
CA THR A 49 -16.24 -1.86 -30.43
C THR A 49 -14.91 -2.25 -29.80
N GLY A 50 -14.93 -2.84 -28.60
CA GLY A 50 -13.75 -3.14 -27.83
C GLY A 50 -13.02 -1.92 -27.27
N LYS A 51 -13.61 -0.73 -27.41
CA LYS A 51 -13.02 0.55 -26.98
C LYS A 51 -13.67 1.03 -25.68
N SER A 52 -12.86 1.63 -24.82
CA SER A 52 -13.33 2.31 -23.61
C SER A 52 -13.18 3.82 -23.78
N GLU A 53 -13.91 4.58 -22.96
CA GLU A 53 -13.81 6.05 -22.94
C GLU A 53 -12.40 6.49 -22.55
N ILE A 54 -11.83 5.85 -21.52
CA ILE A 54 -10.44 6.04 -21.10
C ILE A 54 -9.77 4.69 -20.88
N GLY A 55 -8.44 4.66 -20.98
CA GLY A 55 -7.63 3.47 -20.73
C GLY A 55 -7.21 3.35 -19.26
N LEU A 56 -6.92 2.14 -18.83
CA LEU A 56 -6.50 1.85 -17.46
C LEU A 56 -5.21 2.58 -17.05
N TYR A 57 -4.37 2.92 -18.02
CA TYR A 57 -3.07 3.55 -17.79
C TYR A 57 -3.00 4.98 -18.28
N ASP A 58 -4.13 5.54 -18.74
CA ASP A 58 -4.21 6.96 -19.12
C ASP A 58 -4.15 7.82 -17.85
N LEU A 59 -3.50 8.98 -17.96
CA LEU A 59 -3.49 9.93 -16.83
C LEU A 59 -4.81 10.70 -16.81
N ILE A 60 -5.43 10.72 -15.64
CA ILE A 60 -6.71 11.41 -15.41
C ILE A 60 -6.61 12.24 -14.13
N TRP A 61 -7.44 13.26 -14.04
CA TRP A 61 -7.59 14.02 -12.79
C TRP A 61 -8.56 13.30 -11.87
N PHE A 62 -8.12 13.10 -10.61
CA PHE A 62 -8.95 12.50 -9.57
C PHE A 62 -8.95 13.40 -8.34
N GLU A 63 -10.14 13.66 -7.79
CA GLU A 63 -10.31 14.44 -6.57
C GLU A 63 -10.43 13.49 -5.39
N ASP A 64 -9.44 13.54 -4.48
CA ASP A 64 -9.41 12.68 -3.29
C ASP A 64 -10.26 13.31 -2.20
N THR A 65 -11.48 12.79 -2.03
CA THR A 65 -12.42 13.28 -1.02
C THR A 65 -11.98 12.96 0.41
N THR A 66 -11.02 12.03 0.59
CA THR A 66 -10.49 11.67 1.91
C THR A 66 -9.32 12.55 2.34
N ASP A 67 -8.80 13.39 1.45
CA ASP A 67 -7.66 14.27 1.69
C ASP A 67 -7.99 15.71 1.22
N ASN A 68 -8.94 16.36 1.89
CA ASN A 68 -9.35 17.75 1.65
C ASN A 68 -9.68 18.04 0.18
N ASN A 69 -10.27 17.08 -0.52
CA ASN A 69 -10.60 17.20 -1.95
C ASN A 69 -9.38 17.54 -2.81
N ARG A 70 -8.22 17.04 -2.42
CA ARG A 70 -6.99 17.25 -3.17
C ARG A 70 -7.09 16.59 -4.53
N ARG A 71 -6.69 17.31 -5.57
CA ARG A 71 -6.66 16.78 -6.93
C ARG A 71 -5.29 16.20 -7.24
N VAL A 72 -5.31 14.98 -7.77
CA VAL A 72 -4.10 14.27 -8.17
C VAL A 72 -4.22 13.89 -9.64
N LEU A 73 -3.07 13.78 -10.30
CA LEU A 73 -2.97 13.27 -11.67
C LEU A 73 -2.47 11.82 -11.56
N CYS A 74 -3.34 10.88 -11.86
CA CYS A 74 -3.01 9.45 -11.69
C CYS A 74 -3.65 8.61 -12.78
N LYS A 75 -3.32 7.32 -12.81
CA LYS A 75 -3.92 6.33 -13.70
C LYS A 75 -5.10 5.68 -13.01
N PRO A 76 -6.17 5.30 -13.76
CA PRO A 76 -7.24 4.48 -13.17
C PRO A 76 -6.70 3.25 -12.43
N MET A 77 -5.67 2.58 -12.98
CA MET A 77 -5.07 1.41 -12.35
C MET A 77 -4.48 1.70 -10.98
N ASP A 78 -3.93 2.89 -10.74
CA ASP A 78 -3.45 3.32 -9.42
C ASP A 78 -4.57 3.29 -8.37
N LEU A 79 -5.78 3.64 -8.78
CA LEU A 79 -6.95 3.69 -7.90
C LEU A 79 -7.61 2.32 -7.73
N PHE A 80 -7.60 1.49 -8.76
CA PHE A 80 -8.15 0.12 -8.70
C PHE A 80 -7.23 -0.82 -7.91
N GLY A 81 -5.93 -0.60 -7.97
CA GLY A 81 -4.92 -1.35 -7.26
C GLY A 81 -4.22 -2.41 -8.09
N TYR A 82 -2.92 -2.23 -8.27
CA TYR A 82 -2.06 -3.24 -8.89
C TYR A 82 -1.99 -4.49 -8.00
N HIS A 83 -1.91 -5.66 -8.61
CA HIS A 83 -1.76 -6.94 -7.93
C HIS A 83 -0.38 -7.52 -8.23
N TYR A 84 0.35 -7.90 -7.20
CA TYR A 84 1.68 -8.49 -7.32
C TYR A 84 1.73 -9.83 -6.60
N GLY A 85 2.38 -10.81 -7.22
CA GLY A 85 2.51 -12.15 -6.67
C GLY A 85 3.44 -12.25 -5.47
N SER A 86 4.27 -11.22 -5.24
CA SER A 86 5.22 -11.18 -4.12
C SER A 86 5.68 -9.75 -3.86
N MET A 87 6.28 -9.53 -2.69
CA MET A 87 6.93 -8.27 -2.37
C MET A 87 8.05 -7.93 -3.38
N ASN A 88 8.81 -8.94 -3.84
CA ASN A 88 9.87 -8.70 -4.81
C ASN A 88 9.34 -8.18 -6.14
N GLN A 89 8.19 -8.67 -6.59
CA GLN A 89 7.55 -8.14 -7.80
C GLN A 89 7.11 -6.68 -7.60
N ALA A 90 6.58 -6.35 -6.41
CA ALA A 90 6.21 -4.97 -6.10
C ALA A 90 7.43 -4.05 -6.04
N LEU A 91 8.55 -4.52 -5.48
CA LEU A 91 9.81 -3.77 -5.46
C LEU A 91 10.30 -3.47 -6.88
N LEU A 92 10.24 -4.46 -7.76
CA LEU A 92 10.63 -4.29 -9.15
C LEU A 92 9.75 -3.27 -9.87
N ALA A 93 8.44 -3.34 -9.64
CA ALA A 93 7.49 -2.37 -10.18
C ALA A 93 7.81 -0.95 -9.70
N TYR A 94 8.14 -0.79 -8.43
CA TYR A 94 8.55 0.49 -7.86
C TYR A 94 9.83 1.02 -8.53
N GLU A 95 10.83 0.17 -8.69
CA GLU A 95 12.09 0.53 -9.35
C GLU A 95 11.87 0.96 -10.80
N ASN A 96 10.89 0.36 -11.48
CA ASN A 96 10.52 0.70 -12.84
C ASN A 96 9.57 1.90 -12.95
N GLY A 97 9.21 2.52 -11.83
CA GLY A 97 8.33 3.69 -11.82
C GLY A 97 6.85 3.39 -12.00
N GLU A 98 6.43 2.12 -11.91
CA GLU A 98 5.02 1.73 -12.07
C GLU A 98 4.18 2.13 -10.85
N ILE A 99 4.73 2.01 -9.65
CA ILE A 99 4.05 2.35 -8.40
C ILE A 99 4.93 3.23 -7.52
N THR A 100 4.29 3.86 -6.52
CA THR A 100 4.98 4.60 -5.45
C THR A 100 5.09 3.72 -4.20
N LEU A 101 5.83 4.20 -3.20
CA LEU A 101 5.91 3.54 -1.89
C LEU A 101 4.60 3.63 -1.11
N HIS A 102 3.74 4.61 -1.44
CA HIS A 102 2.64 5.03 -0.56
C HIS A 102 1.25 4.70 -1.10
N GLN A 103 1.13 4.29 -2.37
CA GLN A 103 -0.17 3.92 -2.92
C GLN A 103 -0.58 2.52 -2.50
N ASN A 104 -1.89 2.30 -2.42
CA ASN A 104 -2.42 0.97 -2.13
C ASN A 104 -2.15 0.02 -3.28
N ILE A 105 -1.66 -1.16 -2.94
CA ILE A 105 -1.45 -2.30 -3.85
C ILE A 105 -2.02 -3.56 -3.20
N TYR A 106 -2.13 -4.62 -3.97
CA TYR A 106 -2.47 -5.95 -3.48
C TYR A 106 -1.28 -6.87 -3.67
N VAL A 107 -0.88 -7.58 -2.61
CA VAL A 107 0.27 -8.50 -2.67
C VAL A 107 -0.16 -9.87 -2.17
N TYR A 108 0.18 -10.90 -2.93
CA TYR A 108 -0.09 -12.28 -2.57
C TYR A 108 0.82 -12.72 -1.45
N ARG A 109 0.23 -13.35 -0.43
CA ARG A 109 0.95 -13.84 0.74
C ARG A 109 0.51 -15.25 1.10
N LYS A 110 1.40 -15.95 1.78
CA LYS A 110 1.13 -17.27 2.34
C LYS A 110 1.53 -17.27 3.81
N ALA A 111 0.78 -18.00 4.63
CA ALA A 111 1.11 -18.20 6.03
C ALA A 111 0.73 -19.61 6.44
N THR A 112 1.48 -20.16 7.40
CA THR A 112 1.16 -21.45 8.02
C THR A 112 0.72 -21.19 9.45
N MET A 113 -0.46 -21.65 9.78
CA MET A 113 -0.99 -21.53 11.15
C MET A 113 -0.34 -22.54 12.08
N ALA A 114 -0.51 -22.36 13.41
CA ALA A 114 0.07 -23.22 14.42
C ALA A 114 -0.34 -24.70 14.27
N ASP A 115 -1.54 -24.96 13.76
CA ASP A 115 -2.04 -26.31 13.52
C ASP A 115 -1.57 -26.91 12.18
N GLY A 116 -0.72 -26.21 11.44
CA GLY A 116 -0.21 -26.66 10.14
C GLY A 116 -1.09 -26.27 8.96
N THR A 117 -2.24 -25.63 9.17
CA THR A 117 -3.11 -25.17 8.08
C THR A 117 -2.41 -24.06 7.32
N GLU A 118 -2.40 -24.18 6.00
CA GLU A 118 -1.86 -23.15 5.11
C GLU A 118 -2.97 -22.19 4.68
N VAL A 119 -2.68 -20.89 4.74
CA VAL A 119 -3.57 -19.81 4.31
C VAL A 119 -2.85 -18.99 3.26
N SER A 120 -3.55 -18.63 2.19
CA SER A 120 -2.96 -17.79 1.14
C SER A 120 -4.02 -16.84 0.57
N GLY A 121 -3.55 -15.73 0.01
CA GLY A 121 -4.42 -14.73 -0.60
C GLY A 121 -3.73 -13.39 -0.73
N PHE A 122 -4.45 -12.45 -1.33
CA PHE A 122 -3.97 -11.09 -1.47
C PHE A 122 -4.33 -10.25 -0.25
N ILE A 123 -3.41 -9.41 0.18
CA ILE A 123 -3.69 -8.36 1.16
C ILE A 123 -3.56 -7.00 0.49
N LYS A 124 -4.35 -6.05 0.96
CA LYS A 124 -4.25 -4.64 0.55
C LYS A 124 -3.25 -3.94 1.47
N THR A 125 -2.22 -3.34 0.90
CA THR A 125 -1.16 -2.69 1.66
C THR A 125 -0.43 -1.66 0.80
N THR A 126 0.70 -1.15 1.27
CA THR A 126 1.63 -0.33 0.49
C THR A 126 2.99 -1.01 0.48
N LEU A 127 3.80 -0.69 -0.51
CA LEU A 127 5.17 -1.21 -0.55
C LEU A 127 5.98 -0.75 0.67
N GLY A 128 5.76 0.50 1.10
CA GLY A 128 6.44 1.02 2.29
C GLY A 128 6.15 0.21 3.55
N LEU A 129 4.88 -0.17 3.77
CA LEU A 129 4.50 -1.02 4.90
C LEU A 129 5.12 -2.43 4.79
N LEU A 130 5.15 -2.99 3.60
CA LEU A 130 5.81 -4.28 3.37
C LEU A 130 7.29 -4.23 3.76
N ILE A 131 7.99 -3.19 3.32
CA ILE A 131 9.41 -2.99 3.65
C ILE A 131 9.59 -2.84 5.17
N PHE A 132 8.77 -2.04 5.81
CA PHE A 132 8.86 -1.84 7.26
C PHE A 132 8.64 -3.15 8.02
N ASN A 133 7.67 -3.95 7.61
CA ASN A 133 7.37 -5.23 8.27
C ASN A 133 8.47 -6.28 8.09
N GLU A 134 9.36 -6.13 7.09
CA GLU A 134 10.53 -7.01 6.95
C GLU A 134 11.52 -6.84 8.11
N ILE A 135 11.56 -5.67 8.74
CA ILE A 135 12.47 -5.41 9.85
C ILE A 135 11.80 -5.49 11.23
N ILE A 136 10.48 -5.63 11.26
CA ILE A 136 9.70 -5.69 12.51
C ILE A 136 9.31 -7.15 12.79
N PRO A 137 9.50 -7.63 14.04
CA PRO A 137 8.98 -8.95 14.41
C PRO A 137 7.47 -9.03 14.20
N GLN A 138 6.98 -10.17 13.72
CA GLN A 138 5.57 -10.34 13.35
C GLN A 138 4.74 -11.00 14.48
N ASP A 139 5.24 -10.94 15.71
CA ASP A 139 4.62 -11.53 16.89
C ASP A 139 4.40 -10.53 18.04
N LEU A 140 4.23 -9.26 17.70
CA LEU A 140 4.14 -8.19 18.70
C LEU A 140 2.77 -8.05 19.35
N GLY A 141 1.74 -8.73 18.80
CA GLY A 141 0.40 -8.71 19.39
C GLY A 141 -0.52 -7.61 18.85
N PHE A 142 -0.08 -6.84 17.85
CA PHE A 142 -0.98 -5.93 17.16
C PHE A 142 -2.03 -6.70 16.36
N VAL A 143 -1.70 -7.92 15.96
CA VAL A 143 -2.59 -8.82 15.22
C VAL A 143 -2.78 -10.10 16.01
N ASP A 144 -4.03 -10.50 16.22
CA ASP A 144 -4.33 -11.77 16.87
C ASP A 144 -4.18 -12.91 15.85
N ARG A 145 -3.03 -13.61 15.93
CA ARG A 145 -2.68 -14.69 15.00
C ARG A 145 -3.45 -15.99 15.24
N SER A 146 -4.23 -16.08 16.33
CA SER A 146 -5.08 -17.26 16.58
C SER A 146 -6.33 -17.26 15.68
N ILE A 147 -6.67 -16.11 15.08
CA ILE A 147 -7.82 -15.96 14.20
C ILE A 147 -7.39 -16.21 12.77
N PRO A 148 -7.98 -17.22 12.05
CA PRO A 148 -7.56 -17.55 10.67
C PRO A 148 -7.62 -16.36 9.71
N GLU A 149 -8.62 -15.48 9.85
CA GLU A 149 -8.80 -14.30 9.02
C GLU A 149 -7.64 -13.31 9.13
N ASN A 150 -6.86 -13.39 10.21
CA ASN A 150 -5.72 -12.52 10.46
C ASN A 150 -4.37 -13.13 10.04
N ALA A 151 -4.37 -14.36 9.55
CA ALA A 151 -3.13 -15.09 9.27
C ALA A 151 -2.20 -14.38 8.28
N LEU A 152 -2.78 -13.69 7.29
CA LEU A 152 -2.02 -13.01 6.23
C LEU A 152 -1.71 -11.54 6.55
N LYS A 153 -2.32 -10.97 7.59
CA LYS A 153 -2.15 -9.55 7.92
C LYS A 153 -0.71 -9.24 8.34
N LEU A 154 -0.25 -8.06 7.94
CA LEU A 154 1.02 -7.52 8.45
C LEU A 154 0.86 -7.15 9.91
N GLU A 155 1.92 -7.33 10.68
CA GLU A 155 1.94 -6.94 12.10
C GLU A 155 1.68 -5.44 12.24
N ILE A 156 2.30 -4.63 11.39
CA ILE A 156 2.10 -3.18 11.35
C ILE A 156 1.34 -2.84 10.08
N ASP A 157 0.07 -2.48 10.24
CA ASP A 157 -0.82 -2.11 9.14
C ASP A 157 -1.42 -0.72 9.39
N PHE A 158 -0.59 0.21 9.87
CA PHE A 158 -0.99 1.57 10.18
C PHE A 158 0.19 2.52 9.97
N HIS A 159 -0.15 3.81 9.83
CA HIS A 159 0.86 4.86 9.69
C HIS A 159 1.62 5.03 11.01
N VAL A 160 2.94 5.01 10.95
CA VAL A 160 3.80 4.99 12.12
C VAL A 160 4.44 6.36 12.34
N GLY A 161 3.99 7.05 13.38
CA GLY A 161 4.62 8.27 13.86
C GLY A 161 5.41 8.02 15.15
N LYS A 162 5.82 9.09 15.81
CA LYS A 162 6.61 9.02 17.04
C LYS A 162 5.93 8.19 18.13
N LYS A 163 4.63 8.38 18.33
CA LYS A 163 3.85 7.65 19.33
C LYS A 163 3.82 6.15 19.04
N GLN A 164 3.60 5.78 17.78
CA GLN A 164 3.54 4.39 17.37
C GLN A 164 4.90 3.71 17.46
N ILE A 165 5.98 4.41 17.13
CA ILE A 165 7.34 3.88 17.30
C ILE A 165 7.58 3.50 18.75
N LYS A 166 7.19 4.38 19.68
CA LYS A 166 7.33 4.10 21.11
C LYS A 166 6.56 2.83 21.51
N GLN A 167 5.31 2.70 21.04
CA GLN A 167 4.50 1.51 21.31
C GLN A 167 5.13 0.23 20.74
N ILE A 168 5.66 0.31 19.52
CA ILE A 168 6.33 -0.82 18.87
C ILE A 168 7.56 -1.25 19.68
N LEU A 169 8.41 -0.29 20.06
CA LEU A 169 9.62 -0.57 20.84
C LEU A 169 9.29 -1.19 22.20
N GLU A 170 8.25 -0.71 22.88
CA GLU A 170 7.79 -1.28 24.14
C GLU A 170 7.37 -2.75 23.97
N LYS A 171 6.63 -3.06 22.91
CA LYS A 171 6.22 -4.45 22.63
C LYS A 171 7.41 -5.34 22.26
N VAL A 172 8.37 -4.83 21.51
CA VAL A 172 9.60 -5.57 21.19
C VAL A 172 10.37 -5.90 22.49
N ILE A 173 10.53 -4.93 23.37
CA ILE A 173 11.20 -5.14 24.67
C ILE A 173 10.46 -6.18 25.51
N ASN A 174 9.15 -6.07 25.62
CA ASN A 174 8.34 -6.95 26.45
C ASN A 174 8.32 -8.40 25.94
N ILE A 175 8.38 -8.62 24.63
CA ILE A 175 8.26 -9.94 24.03
C ILE A 175 9.63 -10.56 23.75
N HIS A 176 10.59 -9.77 23.26
CA HIS A 176 11.90 -10.26 22.83
C HIS A 176 13.07 -9.84 23.71
N GLY A 177 12.83 -8.92 24.63
CA GLY A 177 13.85 -8.44 25.57
C GLY A 177 14.70 -7.30 25.03
N ALA A 178 15.43 -6.62 25.94
CA ALA A 178 16.17 -5.40 25.65
C ALA A 178 17.34 -5.63 24.68
N THR A 179 18.01 -6.79 24.75
CA THR A 179 19.15 -7.12 23.87
C THR A 179 18.73 -7.15 22.42
N LYS A 180 17.59 -7.75 22.10
CA LYS A 180 17.08 -7.83 20.74
C LYS A 180 16.64 -6.48 20.23
N THR A 181 16.09 -5.64 21.09
CA THR A 181 15.71 -4.27 20.73
C THR A 181 16.93 -3.44 20.33
N ALA A 182 18.05 -3.61 21.00
CA ALA A 182 19.29 -2.87 20.69
C ALA A 182 19.86 -3.23 19.31
N GLU A 183 19.55 -4.40 18.77
CA GLU A 183 19.99 -4.84 17.44
C GLU A 183 19.09 -4.26 16.32
N VAL A 184 17.92 -3.81 16.66
CA VAL A 184 16.94 -3.22 15.73
C VAL A 184 17.13 -1.69 15.68
#